data_65d94bb050d46aeba06143c9640b5976
#
_entry.id   65d94bb050d46aeba06143c9640b5976
#
_cell.length_a   1.000
_cell.length_b   1.000
_cell.length_c   1.000
_cell.angle_alpha   90.00
_cell.angle_beta   90.00
_cell.angle_gamma   90.00
#
_symmetry.space_group_name_H-M   'P 1'
#
loop_
_entity.id
_entity.type
_entity.pdbx_description
1 polymer ?
#
loop_
_entity_poly.entity_id
_entity_poly.type
_entity_poly.pdbx_seq_one_letter_code
_entity_poly.pdbx_strand_id
1 'polypeptide(L)'
;MSDDDPVAVDEVVRAAHGAMSERNWDALRLMLHPYLHWTTADGDRLRGRTNVMARLQATAPPTEPIAVELRDGQIYRWQEPPEGSEA
;
A
#
# COMPACT_ATOMS: atom_id res chain seq x y z
N MET A 1 -7.92 -20.86 3.52
CA MET A 1 -6.66 -20.14 3.56
C MET A 1 -6.93 -18.67 3.78
N SER A 2 -6.21 -18.05 4.68
CA SER A 2 -6.49 -16.66 5.05
C SER A 2 -5.63 -15.70 4.25
N ASP A 3 -6.23 -14.59 3.77
CA ASP A 3 -5.48 -13.55 3.09
C ASP A 3 -4.54 -12.81 4.06
N ASP A 4 -4.72 -13.02 5.36
CA ASP A 4 -3.91 -12.37 6.38
C ASP A 4 -2.69 -13.18 6.78
N ASP A 5 -2.37 -14.23 6.03
CA ASP A 5 -1.17 -15.02 6.26
C ASP A 5 0.05 -14.09 6.20
N PRO A 6 0.93 -14.07 7.24
CA PRO A 6 2.08 -13.16 7.24
C PRO A 6 2.99 -13.30 6.03
N VAL A 7 3.15 -14.52 5.53
CA VAL A 7 4.00 -14.74 4.34
C VAL A 7 3.37 -14.10 3.12
N ALA A 8 2.05 -14.27 2.95
CA ALA A 8 1.35 -13.68 1.82
C ALA A 8 1.37 -12.16 1.89
N VAL A 9 1.21 -11.59 3.09
CA VAL A 9 1.27 -10.14 3.29
C VAL A 9 2.66 -9.62 2.91
N ASP A 10 3.71 -10.27 3.39
CA ASP A 10 5.08 -9.85 3.09
C ASP A 10 5.37 -9.89 1.58
N GLU A 11 4.91 -10.93 0.91
CA GLU A 11 5.12 -11.06 -0.53
C GLU A 11 4.42 -9.96 -1.31
N VAL A 12 3.18 -9.66 -0.94
CA VAL A 12 2.41 -8.61 -1.61
C VAL A 12 3.01 -7.25 -1.34
N VAL A 13 3.43 -6.98 -0.10
CA VAL A 13 4.07 -5.70 0.25
C VAL A 13 5.35 -5.51 -0.56
N ARG A 14 6.16 -6.54 -0.65
CA ARG A 14 7.42 -6.47 -1.40
C ARG A 14 7.17 -6.23 -2.88
N ALA A 15 6.20 -6.94 -3.45
CA ALA A 15 5.85 -6.78 -4.85
C ALA A 15 5.29 -5.39 -5.13
N ALA A 16 4.45 -4.89 -4.23
CA ALA A 16 3.86 -3.57 -4.38
C ALA A 16 4.93 -2.48 -4.29
N HIS A 17 5.84 -2.60 -3.31
CA HIS A 17 6.92 -1.65 -3.16
C HIS A 17 7.83 -1.64 -4.39
N GLY A 18 8.12 -2.82 -4.93
CA GLY A 18 8.91 -2.94 -6.16
C GLY A 18 8.23 -2.24 -7.33
N ALA A 19 6.92 -2.45 -7.48
CA ALA A 19 6.17 -1.80 -8.55
C ALA A 19 6.18 -0.27 -8.39
N MET A 20 6.04 0.22 -7.17
CA MET A 20 6.10 1.66 -6.89
C MET A 20 7.48 2.22 -7.24
N SER A 21 8.54 1.51 -6.82
CA SER A 21 9.91 1.96 -7.07
C SER A 21 10.25 1.98 -8.55
N GLU A 22 9.70 1.05 -9.32
CA GLU A 22 9.89 0.98 -10.76
C GLU A 22 8.90 1.84 -11.53
N ARG A 23 7.95 2.46 -10.83
CA ARG A 23 6.87 3.25 -11.39
C ARG A 23 6.03 2.42 -12.37
N ASN A 24 5.87 1.15 -12.06
CA ASN A 24 5.04 0.23 -12.84
C ASN A 24 3.61 0.29 -12.30
N TRP A 25 2.90 1.33 -12.70
CA TRP A 25 1.57 1.62 -12.15
C TRP A 25 0.53 0.59 -12.57
N ASP A 26 0.66 0.02 -13.74
CA ASP A 26 -0.27 -1.01 -14.19
C ASP A 26 -0.19 -2.24 -13.29
N ALA A 27 1.02 -2.66 -12.94
CA ALA A 27 1.20 -3.79 -12.05
C ALA A 27 0.69 -3.46 -10.64
N LEU A 28 1.00 -2.26 -10.16
CA LEU A 28 0.56 -1.85 -8.83
C LEU A 28 -0.95 -1.82 -8.74
N ARG A 29 -1.61 -1.33 -9.77
CA ARG A 29 -3.07 -1.22 -9.78
C ARG A 29 -3.72 -2.58 -9.53
N LEU A 30 -3.16 -3.63 -10.08
CA LEU A 30 -3.70 -4.97 -9.91
C LEU A 30 -3.51 -5.50 -8.50
N MET A 31 -2.58 -4.93 -7.75
CA MET A 31 -2.31 -5.33 -6.37
C MET A 31 -3.17 -4.59 -5.36
N LEU A 32 -3.85 -3.53 -5.78
CA LEU A 32 -4.64 -2.68 -4.89
C LEU A 32 -6.13 -2.99 -5.04
N HIS A 33 -6.80 -3.15 -3.91
CA HIS A 33 -8.25 -3.37 -3.92
C HIS A 33 -8.96 -2.08 -4.34
N PRO A 34 -10.05 -2.17 -5.13
CA PRO A 34 -10.75 -0.96 -5.57
C PRO A 34 -11.24 -0.06 -4.44
N TYR A 35 -11.49 -0.63 -3.27
CA TYR A 35 -12.00 0.11 -2.12
C TYR A 35 -10.97 0.21 -1.00
N LEU A 36 -9.69 0.17 -1.32
CA LEU A 36 -8.67 0.17 -0.29
C LEU A 36 -8.66 1.47 0.51
N HIS A 37 -8.12 1.36 1.71
CA HIS A 37 -7.91 2.49 2.61
C HIS A 37 -6.41 2.67 2.79
N TRP A 38 -5.93 3.88 2.59
CA TRP A 38 -4.50 4.18 2.67
C TRP A 38 -4.30 5.34 3.63
N THR A 39 -3.49 5.14 4.66
CA THR A 39 -3.13 6.21 5.59
C THR A 39 -1.73 6.66 5.28
N THR A 40 -1.56 7.95 5.01
CA THR A 40 -0.25 8.51 4.66
C THR A 40 0.56 8.82 5.91
N ALA A 41 1.84 9.14 5.71
CA ALA A 41 2.75 9.41 6.82
C ALA A 41 2.34 10.66 7.61
N ASP A 42 1.67 11.61 6.97
CA ASP A 42 1.19 12.82 7.64
C ASP A 42 -0.22 12.68 8.19
N GLY A 43 -0.78 11.47 8.17
CA GLY A 43 -2.05 11.18 8.80
C GLY A 43 -3.27 11.31 7.90
N ASP A 44 -3.09 11.66 6.65
CA ASP A 44 -4.20 11.73 5.70
C ASP A 44 -4.72 10.33 5.39
N ARG A 45 -6.01 10.23 5.19
CA ARG A 45 -6.65 8.97 4.83
C ARG A 45 -7.21 9.06 3.43
N LEU A 46 -6.70 8.20 2.56
CA LEU A 46 -7.15 8.12 1.19
C LEU A 46 -8.04 6.89 1.03
N ARG A 47 -9.10 7.05 0.25
CA ARG A 47 -10.01 5.95 -0.02
C ARG A 47 -10.10 5.71 -1.50
N GLY A 48 -10.09 4.44 -1.89
CA GLY A 48 -10.25 4.05 -3.27
C GLY A 48 -8.94 4.02 -4.01
N ARG A 49 -8.84 3.05 -4.91
CA ARG A 49 -7.62 2.81 -5.67
C ARG A 49 -7.20 4.01 -6.51
N THR A 50 -8.16 4.68 -7.13
CA THR A 50 -7.86 5.82 -7.99
C THR A 50 -7.17 6.94 -7.22
N ASN A 51 -7.69 7.29 -6.04
CA ASN A 51 -7.12 8.35 -5.21
C ASN A 51 -5.74 7.97 -4.72
N VAL A 52 -5.57 6.72 -4.30
CA VAL A 52 -4.28 6.24 -3.81
C VAL A 52 -3.25 6.26 -4.94
N MET A 53 -3.63 5.79 -6.11
CA MET A 53 -2.72 5.78 -7.26
C MET A 53 -2.28 7.19 -7.62
N ALA A 54 -3.19 8.15 -7.61
CA ALA A 54 -2.85 9.53 -7.91
C ALA A 54 -1.82 10.06 -6.91
N ARG A 55 -1.98 9.77 -5.63
CA ARG A 55 -1.03 10.18 -4.61
C ARG A 55 0.33 9.54 -4.82
N LEU A 56 0.35 8.23 -5.08
CA LEU A 56 1.60 7.51 -5.24
C LEU A 56 2.38 7.97 -6.47
N GLN A 57 1.69 8.37 -7.51
CA GLN A 57 2.35 8.88 -8.71
C GLN A 57 2.96 10.26 -8.48
N ALA A 58 2.44 11.00 -7.51
CA ALA A 58 2.87 12.36 -7.25
C ALA A 58 3.97 12.44 -6.18
N THR A 59 4.26 11.35 -5.50
CA THR A 59 5.23 11.35 -4.40
C THR A 59 6.27 10.25 -4.60
N ALA A 60 7.34 10.29 -3.78
CA ALA A 60 8.30 9.20 -3.75
C ALA A 60 7.65 7.95 -3.16
N PRO A 61 8.16 6.75 -3.50
CA PRO A 61 7.62 5.52 -2.92
C PRO A 61 7.71 5.56 -1.40
N PRO A 62 6.66 5.11 -0.70
CA PRO A 62 6.71 5.08 0.76
C PRO A 62 7.64 3.97 1.24
N THR A 63 8.04 4.09 2.50
CA THR A 63 8.81 3.04 3.14
C THR A 63 7.89 1.89 3.50
N GLU A 64 8.44 0.85 4.15
CA GLU A 64 7.65 -0.29 4.58
C GLU A 64 6.48 0.16 5.46
N PRO A 65 5.28 -0.39 5.23
CA PRO A 65 4.12 0.01 6.04
C PRO A 65 4.20 -0.59 7.43
N ILE A 66 3.55 0.07 8.39
CA ILE A 66 3.44 -0.47 9.74
C ILE A 66 2.24 -1.39 9.89
N ALA A 67 1.30 -1.35 8.97
CA ALA A 67 0.14 -2.23 8.97
C ALA A 67 -0.37 -2.42 7.56
N VAL A 68 -0.70 -3.64 7.21
CA VAL A 68 -1.29 -3.98 5.91
C VAL A 68 -2.35 -5.03 6.13
N GLU A 69 -3.46 -4.88 5.42
CA GLU A 69 -4.51 -5.89 5.41
C GLU A 69 -4.83 -6.23 3.96
N LEU A 70 -4.96 -7.51 3.66
CA LEU A 70 -5.33 -7.98 2.33
C LEU A 70 -6.80 -8.37 2.29
N ARG A 71 -7.40 -8.22 1.12
CA ARG A 71 -8.73 -8.73 0.86
C ARG A 71 -8.76 -9.25 -0.58
N ASP A 72 -9.18 -10.49 -0.75
CA ASP A 72 -9.19 -11.15 -2.06
C ASP A 72 -7.82 -11.13 -2.73
N GLY A 73 -6.76 -11.22 -1.92
CA GLY A 73 -5.39 -11.22 -2.42
C GLY A 73 -4.86 -9.85 -2.80
N GLN A 74 -5.64 -8.80 -2.58
CA GLN A 74 -5.24 -7.43 -2.90
C GLN A 74 -5.10 -6.61 -1.63
N ILE A 75 -4.27 -5.57 -1.70
CA ILE A 75 -4.07 -4.68 -0.55
C ILE A 75 -5.36 -3.90 -0.30
N TYR A 76 -5.94 -4.11 0.87
CA TYR A 76 -7.17 -3.46 1.28
C TYR A 76 -6.93 -2.33 2.27
N ARG A 77 -5.89 -2.44 3.10
CA ARG A 77 -5.48 -1.38 4.02
C ARG A 77 -3.97 -1.29 4.02
N TRP A 78 -3.49 -0.07 4.04
CA TRP A 78 -2.05 0.19 4.11
C TRP A 78 -1.85 1.41 4.99
N GLN A 79 -0.99 1.29 5.99
CA GLN A 79 -0.69 2.40 6.88
C GLN A 79 0.79 2.70 6.82
N GLU A 80 1.14 3.88 6.35
CA GLU A 80 2.54 4.32 6.30
C GLU A 80 3.02 4.67 7.70
N PRO A 81 4.31 4.48 7.99
CA PRO A 81 4.86 4.92 9.28
C PRO A 81 4.66 6.42 9.43
N PRO A 82 4.26 6.89 10.63
CA PRO A 82 4.04 8.33 10.82
C PRO A 82 5.33 9.10 10.58
N GLU A 83 5.22 10.21 9.87
CA GLU A 83 6.35 11.08 9.63
C GLU A 83 6.77 11.72 10.93
N GLY A 84 8.07 11.78 11.19
CA GLY A 84 8.58 12.34 12.43
C GLY A 84 8.48 11.41 13.61
N SER A 85 8.02 10.18 13.39
CA SER A 85 7.98 9.20 14.46
C SER A 85 9.40 8.76 14.77
N GLU A 86 9.85 9.08 15.94
CA GLU A 86 11.18 8.69 16.37
C GLU A 86 11.13 7.38 17.11
N ALA A 87 11.95 6.50 16.67
CA ALA A 87 12.10 5.25 17.38
C ALA A 87 12.95 5.47 18.62
#